data_8dac9c8538adf7bfe0e9ec768b485cae
#
_entry.id   8dac9c8538adf7bfe0e9ec768b485cae
#
_cell.length_a   1.000
_cell.length_b   1.000
_cell.length_c   1.000
_cell.angle_alpha   90.00
_cell.angle_beta   90.00
_cell.angle_gamma   90.00
#
_symmetry.space_group_name_H-M   'P 1'
#
loop_
_entity.id
_entity.type
_entity.pdbx_description
1 polymer ?
#
loop_
_entity_poly.entity_id
_entity_poly.type
_entity_poly.pdbx_seq_one_letter_code
_entity_poly.pdbx_strand_id
1 'polypeptide(L)'
;ASLTVNGGSGTPYTVAENIGSPLSAQTNILSGSMYGSRLPWSFRFDLRIDKDINLKLGKKDSENRRDAYMNVYFQILNLLDARNIMGVYAATGNPDDDGYLTAPEWQREINTQRDPQAYRDLYSIFVNYAGNYSQPRQIRFGVIFNF
;
A
#
# COMPACT_ATOMS: atom_id res chain seq x y z
N ALA A 1 -20.75 -8.64 13.69
CA ALA A 1 -19.56 -7.80 13.56
C ALA A 1 -18.31 -8.65 13.68
N SER A 2 -17.28 -8.38 12.89
CA SER A 2 -15.99 -9.07 12.94
C SER A 2 -14.85 -8.06 12.90
N LEU A 3 -13.80 -8.33 13.67
CA LEU A 3 -12.54 -7.60 13.64
C LEU A 3 -11.45 -8.59 13.26
N THR A 4 -10.74 -8.29 12.16
CA THR A 4 -9.61 -9.09 11.69
C THR A 4 -8.32 -8.32 11.94
N VAL A 5 -7.36 -8.97 12.58
CA VAL A 5 -6.04 -8.40 12.85
C VAL A 5 -5.01 -9.21 12.08
N ASN A 6 -4.28 -8.53 11.21
CA ASN A 6 -3.17 -9.10 10.46
C ASN A 6 -1.86 -8.45 10.90
N GLY A 7 -0.88 -9.24 11.26
CA GLY A 7 0.46 -8.79 11.60
C GLY A 7 1.50 -9.73 11.01
N GLY A 8 2.58 -9.18 10.49
CA GLY A 8 3.64 -9.99 9.90
C GLY A 8 4.99 -9.29 9.95
N SER A 9 6.05 -10.09 10.06
CA SER A 9 7.40 -9.58 9.85
C SER A 9 7.56 -9.18 8.39
N GLY A 10 8.30 -8.09 8.15
CA GLY A 10 8.54 -7.61 6.80
C GLY A 10 9.18 -8.65 5.88
N THR A 11 8.92 -8.54 4.59
CA THR A 11 9.54 -9.39 3.57
C THR A 11 11.05 -9.13 3.50
N PRO A 12 11.85 -10.16 3.23
CA PRO A 12 13.29 -9.98 3.05
C PRO A 12 13.59 -9.30 1.72
N TYR A 13 14.64 -8.46 1.68
CA TYR A 13 15.16 -7.88 0.45
C TYR A 13 16.68 -7.91 0.42
N THR A 14 17.27 -7.74 -0.77
CA THR A 14 18.72 -7.69 -0.96
C THR A 14 19.17 -6.26 -1.11
N VAL A 15 20.19 -5.86 -0.36
CA VAL A 15 20.77 -4.51 -0.44
C VAL A 15 21.61 -4.38 -1.70
N ALA A 16 21.56 -3.23 -2.36
CA ALA A 16 22.48 -2.85 -3.43
C ALA A 16 23.55 -1.91 -2.89
N GLU A 17 24.77 -2.07 -3.40
CA GLU A 17 25.93 -1.25 -2.97
C GLU A 17 25.94 0.10 -3.72
N ASN A 18 25.49 0.10 -4.98
CA ASN A 18 25.52 1.28 -5.82
C ASN A 18 24.17 1.98 -5.92
N ILE A 19 24.21 3.28 -5.94
CA ILE A 19 23.07 4.14 -6.27
C ILE A 19 23.04 4.34 -7.77
N GLY A 20 22.00 3.80 -8.43
CA GLY A 20 21.83 3.94 -9.87
C GLY A 20 21.38 5.35 -10.28
N SER A 21 21.82 5.82 -11.46
CA SER A 21 21.22 6.99 -12.10
C SER A 21 20.00 6.59 -12.92
N PRO A 22 18.89 7.33 -12.86
CA PRO A 22 17.74 7.09 -13.72
C PRO A 22 18.03 7.31 -15.20
N LEU A 23 19.13 8.01 -15.52
CA LEU A 23 19.56 8.34 -16.87
C LEU A 23 20.55 7.32 -17.46
N SER A 24 21.04 6.39 -16.66
CA SER A 24 21.97 5.36 -17.10
C SER A 24 21.48 3.97 -16.67
N ALA A 25 21.56 3.02 -17.61
CA ALA A 25 21.31 1.61 -17.34
C ALA A 25 22.48 1.03 -16.54
N GLN A 26 22.46 1.18 -15.21
CA GLN A 26 23.44 0.57 -14.34
C GLN A 26 22.93 -0.77 -13.79
N THR A 27 23.83 -1.74 -13.74
CA THR A 27 23.55 -3.01 -13.08
C THR A 27 23.70 -2.82 -11.57
N ASN A 28 22.68 -3.18 -10.81
CA ASN A 28 22.78 -3.17 -9.34
C ASN A 28 23.85 -4.14 -8.87
N ILE A 29 24.85 -3.62 -8.17
CA ILE A 29 25.86 -4.42 -7.49
C ILE A 29 25.27 -4.81 -6.14
N LEU A 30 25.08 -6.12 -5.93
CA LEU A 30 24.50 -6.62 -4.67
C LEU A 30 25.53 -6.53 -3.56
N SER A 31 25.10 -6.06 -2.40
CA SER A 31 25.92 -5.98 -1.19
C SER A 31 25.45 -7.01 -0.16
N GLY A 32 26.38 -7.80 0.33
CA GLY A 32 26.12 -8.81 1.34
C GLY A 32 25.41 -10.05 0.83
N SER A 33 24.60 -10.68 1.66
CA SER A 33 23.86 -11.89 1.31
C SER A 33 22.54 -11.59 0.63
N MET A 34 22.11 -12.48 -0.29
CA MET A 34 20.77 -12.41 -0.86
C MET A 34 19.73 -12.47 0.25
N TYR A 35 18.74 -11.55 0.19
CA TYR A 35 17.68 -11.44 1.19
C TYR A 35 18.17 -11.20 2.63
N GLY A 36 19.36 -10.56 2.78
CA GLY A 36 20.00 -10.31 4.08
C GLY A 36 19.34 -9.24 4.92
N SER A 37 18.51 -8.38 4.33
CA SER A 37 17.78 -7.32 5.02
C SER A 37 16.27 -7.60 5.00
N ARG A 38 15.55 -6.98 5.93
CA ARG A 38 14.08 -7.14 6.06
C ARG A 38 13.39 -5.79 6.17
N LEU A 39 12.20 -5.70 5.57
CA LEU A 39 11.28 -4.60 5.76
C LEU A 39 10.79 -4.57 7.22
N PRO A 40 10.29 -3.42 7.71
CA PRO A 40 9.65 -3.34 9.02
C PRO A 40 8.43 -4.25 9.15
N TRP A 41 8.00 -4.50 10.38
CA TRP A 41 6.75 -5.18 10.67
C TRP A 41 5.56 -4.43 10.07
N SER A 42 4.58 -5.17 9.57
CA SER A 42 3.33 -4.64 9.06
C SER A 42 2.16 -5.07 9.95
N PHE A 43 1.22 -4.15 10.16
CA PHE A 43 0.00 -4.41 10.92
C PHE A 43 -1.20 -3.82 10.19
N ARG A 44 -2.29 -4.59 10.13
CA ARG A 44 -3.56 -4.13 9.55
C ARG A 44 -4.73 -4.63 10.38
N PHE A 45 -5.66 -3.73 10.65
CA PHE A 45 -6.90 -4.00 11.34
C PHE A 45 -8.05 -3.75 10.38
N ASP A 46 -8.91 -4.75 10.18
CA ASP A 46 -10.08 -4.67 9.33
C ASP A 46 -11.34 -4.90 10.18
N LEU A 47 -12.30 -3.99 10.09
CA LEU A 47 -13.58 -4.08 10.80
C LEU A 47 -14.71 -4.29 9.80
N ARG A 48 -15.58 -5.25 10.08
CA ARG A 48 -16.83 -5.45 9.35
C ARG A 48 -18.00 -5.60 10.31
N ILE A 49 -19.05 -4.84 10.03
CA ILE A 49 -20.34 -4.91 10.74
C ILE A 49 -21.39 -5.24 9.69
N ASP A 50 -22.16 -6.29 9.92
CA ASP A 50 -23.25 -6.70 9.03
C ASP A 50 -24.52 -6.92 9.85
N LYS A 51 -25.65 -6.63 9.21
CA LYS A 51 -26.99 -6.83 9.76
C LYS A 51 -27.88 -7.51 8.73
N ASP A 52 -28.36 -8.68 9.08
CA ASP A 52 -29.37 -9.37 8.29
C ASP A 52 -30.76 -8.90 8.70
N ILE A 53 -31.57 -8.57 7.73
CA ILE A 53 -32.94 -8.12 7.88
C ILE A 53 -33.82 -9.07 7.07
N ASN A 54 -34.71 -9.79 7.77
CA ASN A 54 -35.68 -10.67 7.13
C ASN A 54 -36.86 -9.83 6.66
N LEU A 55 -37.13 -9.85 5.39
CA LEU A 55 -38.24 -9.15 4.75
C LEU A 55 -39.26 -10.17 4.27
N LYS A 56 -40.52 -9.91 4.59
CA LYS A 56 -41.64 -10.71 4.06
C LYS A 56 -42.34 -9.93 2.94
N LEU A 57 -42.12 -10.35 1.71
CA LEU A 57 -42.70 -9.74 0.54
C LEU A 57 -44.06 -10.38 0.23
N GLY A 58 -45.11 -9.55 0.05
CA GLY A 58 -46.49 -9.97 -0.27
C GLY A 58 -47.53 -9.47 0.72
N LYS A 59 -48.83 -9.55 0.35
CA LYS A 59 -49.95 -9.18 1.23
C LYS A 59 -50.00 -10.09 2.46
N LYS A 60 -50.40 -9.53 3.60
CA LYS A 60 -50.36 -10.17 4.93
C LYS A 60 -51.13 -11.50 5.01
N ASP A 61 -52.12 -11.70 4.14
CA ASP A 61 -53.05 -12.87 4.09
C ASP A 61 -52.92 -13.71 2.81
N SER A 62 -51.84 -13.57 2.06
CA SER A 62 -51.64 -14.30 0.80
C SER A 62 -50.82 -15.58 1.04
N GLU A 63 -51.29 -16.73 0.55
CA GLU A 63 -50.54 -18.00 0.55
C GLU A 63 -49.23 -17.94 -0.24
N ASN A 64 -49.04 -16.90 -1.07
CA ASN A 64 -47.81 -16.65 -1.86
C ASN A 64 -46.83 -15.66 -1.21
N ARG A 65 -46.70 -15.67 0.11
CA ARG A 65 -45.65 -14.87 0.77
C ARG A 65 -44.29 -15.44 0.44
N ARG A 66 -43.39 -14.55 -0.05
CA ARG A 66 -42.00 -14.91 -0.29
C ARG A 66 -41.13 -14.29 0.83
N ASP A 67 -40.25 -15.10 1.37
CA ASP A 67 -39.23 -14.60 2.30
C ASP A 67 -38.06 -14.03 1.49
N ALA A 68 -37.68 -12.81 1.81
CA ALA A 68 -36.52 -12.15 1.22
C ALA A 68 -35.55 -11.76 2.35
N TYR A 69 -34.28 -11.80 2.07
CA TYR A 69 -33.24 -11.45 3.02
C TYR A 69 -32.44 -10.27 2.50
N MET A 70 -32.29 -9.26 3.30
CA MET A 70 -31.43 -8.10 3.03
C MET A 70 -30.29 -8.08 4.04
N ASN A 71 -29.06 -8.18 3.55
CA ASN A 71 -27.86 -8.00 4.36
C ASN A 71 -27.31 -6.60 4.09
N VAL A 72 -27.23 -5.80 5.13
CA VAL A 72 -26.59 -4.47 5.10
C VAL A 72 -25.24 -4.60 5.78
N TYR A 73 -24.16 -4.22 5.11
CA TYR A 73 -22.83 -4.28 5.70
C TYR A 73 -22.09 -2.95 5.61
N PHE A 74 -21.28 -2.71 6.62
CA PHE A 74 -20.31 -1.63 6.70
C PHE A 74 -18.93 -2.24 6.98
N GLN A 75 -17.96 -1.96 6.12
CA GLN A 75 -16.62 -2.52 6.18
C GLN A 75 -15.58 -1.41 6.14
N ILE A 76 -14.63 -1.47 7.08
CA ILE A 76 -13.46 -0.61 7.10
C ILE A 76 -12.23 -1.50 6.95
N LEU A 77 -11.51 -1.35 5.85
CA LEU A 77 -10.20 -1.95 5.66
C LEU A 77 -9.13 -0.96 6.12
N ASN A 78 -8.11 -1.47 6.80
CA ASN A 78 -7.06 -0.67 7.41
C ASN A 78 -7.62 0.40 8.36
N LEU A 79 -8.32 -0.03 9.40
CA LEU A 79 -9.03 0.83 10.36
C LEU A 79 -8.13 1.94 10.95
N LEU A 80 -6.88 1.63 11.24
CA LEU A 80 -5.91 2.54 11.84
C LEU A 80 -5.20 3.44 10.82
N ASP A 81 -5.49 3.27 9.53
CA ASP A 81 -4.80 3.98 8.43
C ASP A 81 -3.27 3.81 8.48
N ALA A 82 -2.81 2.61 8.86
CA ALA A 82 -1.39 2.31 8.98
C ALA A 82 -0.72 2.30 7.61
N ARG A 83 0.33 3.10 7.45
CA ARG A 83 1.19 3.12 6.26
C ARG A 83 2.29 2.07 6.41
N ASN A 84 1.97 0.82 6.11
CA ASN A 84 2.97 -0.26 6.15
C ASN A 84 3.88 -0.18 4.92
N ILE A 85 5.18 -0.33 5.14
CA ILE A 85 6.18 -0.35 4.07
C ILE A 85 6.14 -1.71 3.38
N MET A 86 5.85 -1.70 2.07
CA MET A 86 5.74 -2.89 1.23
C MET A 86 6.93 -3.06 0.28
N GLY A 87 7.67 -1.97 0.04
CA GLY A 87 8.86 -1.93 -0.78
C GLY A 87 9.81 -0.83 -0.35
N VAL A 88 11.10 -1.00 -0.66
CA VAL A 88 12.14 -0.01 -0.41
C VAL A 88 13.11 0.01 -1.57
N TYR A 89 13.81 1.13 -1.74
CA TYR A 89 14.92 1.22 -2.64
C TYR A 89 16.11 0.42 -2.08
N ALA A 90 16.66 -0.47 -2.90
CA ALA A 90 17.64 -1.45 -2.44
C ALA A 90 18.95 -0.83 -1.92
N ALA A 91 19.34 0.35 -2.42
CA ALA A 91 20.56 1.03 -2.03
C ALA A 91 20.44 1.73 -0.66
N THR A 92 19.29 2.31 -0.37
CA THR A 92 19.07 3.10 0.85
C THR A 92 18.30 2.35 1.93
N GLY A 93 17.51 1.34 1.54
CA GLY A 93 16.54 0.70 2.43
C GLY A 93 15.37 1.61 2.81
N ASN A 94 15.18 2.73 2.11
CA ASN A 94 14.14 3.72 2.37
C ASN A 94 13.03 3.60 1.32
N PRO A 95 11.75 3.71 1.68
CA PRO A 95 10.64 3.70 0.71
C PRO A 95 10.54 4.98 -0.12
N ASP A 96 11.07 6.11 0.36
CA ASP A 96 10.90 7.45 -0.22
C ASP A 96 12.21 8.07 -0.73
N ASP A 97 13.33 7.34 -0.66
CA ASP A 97 14.64 7.86 -1.07
C ASP A 97 15.50 6.75 -1.69
N ASP A 98 15.83 6.89 -2.95
CA ASP A 98 16.73 5.99 -3.67
C ASP A 98 18.22 6.36 -3.51
N GLY A 99 18.51 7.51 -2.86
CA GLY A 99 19.85 8.03 -2.61
C GLY A 99 20.42 8.89 -3.75
N TYR A 100 19.81 8.93 -4.92
CA TYR A 100 20.36 9.63 -6.09
C TYR A 100 20.60 11.13 -5.85
N LEU A 101 19.60 11.82 -5.25
CA LEU A 101 19.69 13.27 -5.04
C LEU A 101 20.75 13.66 -4.01
N THR A 102 21.18 12.75 -3.15
CA THR A 102 22.13 13.02 -2.05
C THR A 102 23.53 12.45 -2.30
N ALA A 103 23.63 11.49 -3.21
CA ALA A 103 24.89 10.82 -3.53
C ALA A 103 25.91 11.77 -4.18
N PRO A 104 27.16 11.83 -3.69
CA PRO A 104 28.20 12.73 -4.21
C PRO A 104 28.53 12.52 -5.67
N GLU A 105 28.49 11.28 -6.16
CA GLU A 105 28.81 10.89 -7.53
C GLU A 105 27.85 11.50 -8.56
N TRP A 106 26.59 11.76 -8.19
CA TRP A 106 25.57 12.31 -9.07
C TRP A 106 25.39 13.83 -8.99
N GLN A 107 26.03 14.50 -8.01
CA GLN A 107 25.87 15.95 -7.82
C GLN A 107 26.30 16.76 -9.04
N ARG A 108 27.34 16.31 -9.73
CA ARG A 108 27.80 16.98 -10.97
C ARG A 108 26.72 16.91 -12.05
N GLU A 109 26.14 15.74 -12.27
CA GLU A 109 25.08 15.52 -13.27
C GLU A 109 23.85 16.36 -12.95
N ILE A 110 23.41 16.35 -11.69
CA ILE A 110 22.27 17.14 -11.22
C ILE A 110 22.50 18.64 -11.41
N ASN A 111 23.68 19.14 -11.08
CA ASN A 111 24.00 20.56 -11.17
C ASN A 111 24.24 21.05 -12.61
N THR A 112 24.40 20.17 -13.60
CA THR A 112 24.47 20.51 -15.03
C THR A 112 23.08 20.62 -15.68
N GLN A 113 22.03 20.27 -14.99
CA GLN A 113 20.66 20.45 -15.50
C GLN A 113 20.35 21.93 -15.70
N ARG A 114 19.45 22.24 -16.63
CA ARG A 114 19.05 23.62 -16.94
C ARG A 114 18.52 24.38 -15.70
N ASP A 115 17.78 23.69 -14.87
CA ASP A 115 17.30 24.17 -13.57
C ASP A 115 17.48 23.05 -12.54
N PRO A 116 18.59 23.04 -11.78
CA PRO A 116 18.87 21.98 -10.83
C PRO A 116 17.85 21.86 -9.69
N GLN A 117 17.22 22.99 -9.29
CA GLN A 117 16.24 22.96 -8.23
C GLN A 117 14.92 22.33 -8.71
N ALA A 118 14.40 22.77 -9.85
CA ALA A 118 13.21 22.17 -10.44
C ALA A 118 13.41 20.68 -10.74
N TYR A 119 14.62 20.29 -11.17
CA TYR A 119 14.97 18.89 -11.36
C TYR A 119 14.87 18.08 -10.06
N ARG A 120 15.45 18.59 -8.96
CA ARG A 120 15.37 17.94 -7.64
C ARG A 120 13.94 17.79 -7.15
N ASP A 121 13.13 18.85 -7.30
CA ASP A 121 11.74 18.85 -6.87
C ASP A 121 10.89 17.82 -7.65
N LEU A 122 11.05 17.79 -8.98
CA LEU A 122 10.38 16.79 -9.83
C LEU A 122 10.86 15.36 -9.52
N TYR A 123 12.15 15.19 -9.31
CA TYR A 123 12.72 13.90 -8.99
C TYR A 123 12.21 13.36 -7.65
N SER A 124 12.12 14.20 -6.63
CA SER A 124 11.60 13.82 -5.32
C SER A 124 10.14 13.33 -5.39
N ILE A 125 9.33 13.93 -6.27
CA ILE A 125 7.95 13.47 -6.52
C ILE A 125 7.95 12.09 -7.18
N PHE A 126 8.85 11.85 -8.12
CA PHE A 126 8.98 10.57 -8.82
C PHE A 126 9.42 9.44 -7.87
N VAL A 127 10.38 9.72 -6.98
CA VAL A 127 10.90 8.75 -6.02
C VAL A 127 9.87 8.41 -4.93
N ASN A 128 9.02 9.37 -4.56
CA ASN A 128 7.94 9.13 -3.59
C ASN A 128 6.83 8.27 -4.21
N TYR A 129 7.13 6.98 -4.36
CA TYR A 129 6.27 6.03 -5.04
C TYR A 129 5.25 5.42 -4.07
N ALA A 130 3.97 5.72 -4.31
CA ALA A 130 2.87 5.23 -3.48
C ALA A 130 2.80 3.69 -3.37
N GLY A 131 3.32 2.96 -4.36
CA GLY A 131 3.39 1.49 -4.36
C GLY A 131 4.35 0.91 -3.32
N ASN A 132 5.23 1.71 -2.73
CA ASN A 132 6.10 1.30 -1.62
C ASN A 132 5.34 1.18 -0.29
N TYR A 133 4.07 1.58 -0.26
CA TYR A 133 3.23 1.53 0.93
C TYR A 133 1.98 0.69 0.72
N SER A 134 1.44 0.19 1.82
CA SER A 134 0.14 -0.49 1.83
C SER A 134 -0.98 0.48 1.46
N GLN A 135 -2.11 -0.09 1.02
CA GLN A 135 -3.29 0.71 0.72
C GLN A 135 -3.78 1.47 1.96
N PRO A 136 -4.19 2.74 1.80
CA PRO A 136 -4.78 3.54 2.87
C PRO A 136 -6.12 2.95 3.32
N ARG A 137 -6.68 3.53 4.38
CA ARG A 137 -8.00 3.16 4.88
C ARG A 137 -9.06 3.25 3.79
N GLN A 138 -9.84 2.18 3.65
CA GLN A 138 -10.97 2.12 2.74
C GLN A 138 -12.25 1.86 3.52
N ILE A 139 -13.27 2.65 3.28
CA ILE A 139 -14.59 2.48 3.87
C ILE A 139 -15.55 2.03 2.76
N ARG A 140 -16.26 0.94 3.01
CA ARG A 140 -17.22 0.35 2.09
C ARG A 140 -18.55 0.18 2.79
N PHE A 141 -19.61 0.57 2.13
CA PHE A 141 -20.99 0.29 2.51
C PHE A 141 -21.66 -0.48 1.38
N GLY A 142 -22.43 -1.49 1.73
CA GLY A 142 -23.15 -2.25 0.71
C GLY A 142 -24.39 -2.92 1.27
N VAL A 143 -25.27 -3.25 0.34
CA VAL A 143 -26.52 -3.96 0.60
C VAL A 143 -26.59 -5.14 -0.36
N ILE A 144 -26.82 -6.33 0.17
CA ILE A 144 -27.04 -7.55 -0.59
C ILE A 144 -28.49 -7.95 -0.38
N PHE A 145 -29.21 -8.09 -1.46
CA PHE A 145 -30.62 -8.47 -1.44
C PHE A 145 -30.81 -9.83 -2.11
N ASN A 146 -31.44 -10.75 -1.38
CA ASN A 146 -31.76 -12.10 -1.85
C ASN A 146 -33.27 -12.32 -1.76
N PHE A 147 -33.89 -12.82 -2.83
CA PHE A 147 -35.34 -13.03 -2.96
C PHE A 147 -35.67 -14.35 -3.66
#